data_405e6977fa5762834b0b76fac1e012b8
#
_entry.id   405e6977fa5762834b0b76fac1e012b8
#
_cell.length_a   1.000
_cell.length_b   1.000
_cell.length_c   1.000
_cell.angle_alpha   90.00
_cell.angle_beta   90.00
_cell.angle_gamma   90.00
#
_symmetry.space_group_name_H-M   'P 1'
#
loop_
_entity.id
_entity.type
_entity.pdbx_description
1 polymer ?
#
loop_
_entity_poly.entity_id
_entity_poly.type
_entity_poly.pdbx_seq_one_letter_code
_entity_poly.pdbx_strand_id
1 'polypeptide(L)'
;NSVGQIQLNHAFKTWTVPMRFASKDIVMKTTDKLLSKLSKNPTMLYQFTKSAEETLYSPKSEIWIDEVYVKFLEAITKNKKIDEIRKVRYKDQLNKLNNSLVGNTMPDFSYIDRNGETIVFKPTAGFSIIEFGHPDCTDCKISKIHLESDVVIGRLINEGKIDMFYIIPDMDNEDWQNMVADYPVNWKVGASE
;
A
#
# COMPACT_ATOMS: atom_id res chain seq x y z
N ASN A 1 -17.12 -30.38 -12.60
CA ASN A 1 -17.78 -29.05 -12.48
C ASN A 1 -16.70 -28.00 -12.28
N SER A 2 -16.32 -27.30 -13.35
CA SER A 2 -15.41 -26.14 -13.26
C SER A 2 -16.23 -24.92 -12.83
N VAL A 3 -16.01 -24.43 -11.63
CA VAL A 3 -16.49 -23.13 -11.21
C VAL A 3 -15.73 -22.08 -12.05
N GLY A 4 -16.45 -21.22 -12.75
CA GLY A 4 -15.82 -20.13 -13.52
C GLY A 4 -15.11 -19.12 -12.59
N GLN A 5 -14.11 -18.40 -13.09
CA GLN A 5 -13.37 -17.40 -12.30
C GLN A 5 -14.29 -16.32 -11.73
N ILE A 6 -15.35 -15.94 -12.46
CA ILE A 6 -16.33 -14.94 -12.01
C ILE A 6 -17.05 -15.40 -10.74
N GLN A 7 -17.54 -16.65 -10.72
CA GLN A 7 -18.19 -17.20 -9.53
C GLN A 7 -17.23 -17.31 -8.35
N LEU A 8 -15.97 -17.64 -8.64
CA LEU A 8 -14.94 -17.72 -7.62
C LEU A 8 -14.62 -16.33 -7.04
N ASN A 9 -14.50 -15.32 -7.88
CA ASN A 9 -14.30 -13.91 -7.43
C ASN A 9 -15.46 -13.46 -6.54
N HIS A 10 -16.70 -13.75 -6.93
CA HIS A 10 -17.88 -13.42 -6.12
C HIS A 10 -17.87 -14.14 -4.75
N ALA A 11 -17.60 -15.46 -4.75
CA ALA A 11 -17.51 -16.23 -3.51
C ALA A 11 -16.36 -15.72 -2.62
N PHE A 12 -15.23 -15.37 -3.20
CA PHE A 12 -14.09 -14.82 -2.49
C PHE A 12 -14.40 -13.43 -1.89
N LYS A 13 -15.03 -12.54 -2.66
CA LYS A 13 -15.49 -11.23 -2.15
C LYS A 13 -16.46 -11.41 -0.97
N THR A 14 -17.43 -12.34 -1.08
CA THR A 14 -18.35 -12.66 0.02
C THR A 14 -17.61 -13.17 1.27
N TRP A 15 -16.56 -13.96 1.10
CA TRP A 15 -15.73 -14.46 2.20
C TRP A 15 -14.91 -13.36 2.86
N THR A 16 -14.47 -12.34 2.13
CA THR A 16 -13.62 -11.26 2.65
C THR A 16 -14.42 -10.14 3.32
N VAL A 17 -15.68 -9.90 2.95
CA VAL A 17 -16.50 -8.82 3.53
C VAL A 17 -16.56 -8.85 5.07
N PRO A 18 -16.81 -9.99 5.74
CA PRO A 18 -16.83 -10.05 7.21
C PRO A 18 -15.48 -9.76 7.87
N MET A 19 -14.37 -9.89 7.15
CA MET A 19 -13.03 -9.64 7.68
C MET A 19 -12.82 -8.20 8.13
N ARG A 20 -13.55 -7.25 7.54
CA ARG A 20 -13.50 -5.83 7.91
C ARG A 20 -13.96 -5.57 9.35
N PHE A 21 -14.74 -6.49 9.91
CA PHE A 21 -15.33 -6.39 11.25
C PHE A 21 -14.75 -7.40 12.25
N ALA A 22 -13.89 -8.30 11.78
CA ALA A 22 -13.27 -9.33 12.60
C ALA A 22 -11.92 -8.84 13.15
N SER A 23 -11.49 -9.41 14.28
CA SER A 23 -10.14 -9.14 14.78
C SER A 23 -9.08 -9.70 13.84
N LYS A 24 -7.92 -9.05 13.79
CA LYS A 24 -6.78 -9.46 12.94
C LYS A 24 -6.41 -10.93 13.14
N ASP A 25 -6.41 -11.41 14.38
CA ASP A 25 -6.08 -12.80 14.70
C ASP A 25 -7.06 -13.79 14.07
N ILE A 26 -8.36 -13.49 14.09
CA ILE A 26 -9.39 -14.36 13.46
C ILE A 26 -9.20 -14.36 11.95
N VAL A 27 -8.97 -13.19 11.35
CA VAL A 27 -8.72 -13.05 9.91
C VAL A 27 -7.51 -13.89 9.51
N MET A 28 -6.38 -13.73 10.21
CA MET A 28 -5.15 -14.48 9.90
C MET A 28 -5.33 -15.99 10.06
N LYS A 29 -5.90 -16.46 11.17
CA LYS A 29 -6.17 -17.91 11.39
C LYS A 29 -7.07 -18.49 10.31
N THR A 30 -8.11 -17.76 9.91
CA THR A 30 -9.04 -18.22 8.87
C THR A 30 -8.34 -18.29 7.50
N THR A 31 -7.52 -17.31 7.18
CA THR A 31 -6.71 -17.28 5.96
C THR A 31 -5.72 -18.44 5.93
N ASP A 32 -4.99 -18.68 7.02
CA ASP A 32 -4.05 -19.80 7.13
C ASP A 32 -4.75 -21.17 6.95
N LYS A 33 -5.93 -21.33 7.53
CA LYS A 33 -6.75 -22.55 7.38
C LYS A 33 -7.18 -22.75 5.92
N LEU A 34 -7.54 -21.71 5.20
CA LEU A 34 -7.87 -21.78 3.78
C LEU A 34 -6.62 -22.15 2.97
N LEU A 35 -5.52 -21.42 3.15
CA LEU A 35 -4.27 -21.63 2.42
C LEU A 35 -3.66 -23.02 2.65
N SER A 36 -3.76 -23.58 3.85
CA SER A 36 -3.30 -24.95 4.15
C SER A 36 -4.01 -26.02 3.29
N LYS A 37 -5.27 -25.78 2.91
CA LYS A 37 -6.01 -26.64 2.00
C LYS A 37 -5.65 -26.36 0.54
N LEU A 38 -5.59 -25.08 0.15
CA LEU A 38 -5.32 -24.66 -1.22
C LEU A 38 -3.91 -25.04 -1.68
N SER A 39 -2.92 -24.99 -0.80
CA SER A 39 -1.51 -25.31 -1.12
C SER A 39 -1.30 -26.76 -1.57
N LYS A 40 -2.24 -27.65 -1.25
CA LYS A 40 -2.22 -29.05 -1.71
C LYS A 40 -2.64 -29.19 -3.17
N ASN A 41 -3.38 -28.21 -3.70
CA ASN A 41 -3.83 -28.19 -5.09
C ASN A 41 -3.33 -26.90 -5.79
N PRO A 42 -2.23 -26.96 -6.57
CA PRO A 42 -1.62 -25.80 -7.19
C PRO A 42 -2.55 -25.02 -8.13
N THR A 43 -3.45 -25.72 -8.83
CA THR A 43 -4.43 -25.09 -9.71
C THR A 43 -5.44 -24.27 -8.91
N MET A 44 -5.96 -24.82 -7.83
CA MET A 44 -6.88 -24.10 -6.94
C MET A 44 -6.18 -22.91 -6.25
N LEU A 45 -4.96 -23.10 -5.76
CA LEU A 45 -4.19 -22.02 -5.16
C LEU A 45 -4.02 -20.86 -6.16
N TYR A 46 -3.65 -21.17 -7.41
CA TYR A 46 -3.51 -20.15 -8.45
C TYR A 46 -4.82 -19.39 -8.72
N GLN A 47 -5.94 -20.11 -8.85
CA GLN A 47 -7.25 -19.49 -9.10
C GLN A 47 -7.70 -18.62 -7.92
N PHE A 48 -7.52 -19.09 -6.69
CA PHE A 48 -7.84 -18.31 -5.49
C PHE A 48 -6.93 -17.07 -5.34
N THR A 49 -5.65 -17.18 -5.70
CA THR A 49 -4.74 -16.02 -5.68
C THR A 49 -5.19 -14.96 -6.70
N LYS A 50 -5.69 -15.36 -7.87
CA LYS A 50 -6.30 -14.41 -8.82
C LYS A 50 -7.54 -13.71 -8.23
N SER A 51 -8.39 -14.45 -7.53
CA SER A 51 -9.55 -13.85 -6.85
C SER A 51 -9.12 -12.91 -5.71
N ALA A 52 -8.04 -13.27 -4.99
CA ALA A 52 -7.46 -12.41 -3.96
C ALA A 52 -6.88 -11.12 -4.55
N GLU A 53 -6.17 -11.21 -5.68
CA GLU A 53 -5.66 -10.05 -6.43
C GLU A 53 -6.80 -9.10 -6.82
N GLU A 54 -7.85 -9.62 -7.44
CA GLU A 54 -9.01 -8.84 -7.87
C GLU A 54 -9.75 -8.18 -6.70
N THR A 55 -9.86 -8.89 -5.57
CA THR A 55 -10.67 -8.43 -4.44
C THR A 55 -9.88 -7.56 -3.45
N LEU A 56 -8.59 -7.80 -3.27
CA LEU A 56 -7.79 -7.19 -2.19
C LEU A 56 -6.68 -6.24 -2.68
N TYR A 57 -6.36 -6.24 -3.98
CA TYR A 57 -5.21 -5.49 -4.50
C TYR A 57 -5.53 -4.68 -5.76
N SER A 58 -6.62 -4.98 -6.46
CA SER A 58 -7.04 -4.22 -7.64
C SER A 58 -7.31 -2.75 -7.28
N PRO A 59 -6.93 -1.77 -8.12
CA PRO A 59 -7.30 -0.35 -7.94
C PRO A 59 -8.81 -0.12 -7.80
N LYS A 60 -9.63 -1.07 -8.25
CA LYS A 60 -11.10 -1.05 -8.14
C LYS A 60 -11.63 -1.77 -6.91
N SER A 61 -10.73 -2.27 -6.04
CA SER A 61 -11.15 -3.00 -4.85
C SER A 61 -11.81 -2.05 -3.84
N GLU A 62 -12.91 -2.51 -3.25
CA GLU A 62 -13.58 -1.86 -2.12
C GLU A 62 -13.05 -2.38 -0.77
N ILE A 63 -12.20 -3.41 -0.81
CA ILE A 63 -11.72 -4.11 0.39
C ILE A 63 -10.20 -4.26 0.27
N TRP A 64 -9.47 -3.48 1.06
CA TRP A 64 -8.01 -3.55 1.14
C TRP A 64 -7.61 -4.21 2.45
N ILE A 65 -7.02 -5.41 2.39
CA ILE A 65 -6.49 -6.14 3.54
C ILE A 65 -5.15 -6.74 3.09
N ASP A 66 -4.12 -5.92 3.09
CA ASP A 66 -2.80 -6.25 2.54
C ASP A 66 -2.21 -7.51 3.18
N GLU A 67 -2.36 -7.68 4.50
CA GLU A 67 -1.82 -8.84 5.19
C GLU A 67 -2.45 -10.17 4.72
N VAL A 68 -3.73 -10.15 4.36
CA VAL A 68 -4.39 -11.34 3.77
C VAL A 68 -3.83 -11.61 2.39
N TYR A 69 -3.71 -10.57 1.57
CA TYR A 69 -3.19 -10.73 0.21
C TYR A 69 -1.73 -11.20 0.22
N VAL A 70 -0.89 -10.64 1.08
CA VAL A 70 0.50 -11.09 1.27
C VAL A 70 0.59 -12.58 1.59
N LYS A 71 -0.30 -13.13 2.42
CA LYS A 71 -0.33 -14.59 2.68
C LYS A 71 -0.63 -15.40 1.43
N PHE A 72 -1.51 -14.93 0.54
CA PHE A 72 -1.73 -15.59 -0.76
C PHE A 72 -0.49 -15.51 -1.65
N LEU A 73 0.16 -14.35 -1.69
CA LEU A 73 1.39 -14.14 -2.45
C LEU A 73 2.53 -15.04 -1.96
N GLU A 74 2.70 -15.16 -0.65
CA GLU A 74 3.67 -16.07 -0.05
C GLU A 74 3.37 -17.53 -0.38
N ALA A 75 2.10 -17.94 -0.27
CA ALA A 75 1.70 -19.31 -0.56
C ALA A 75 1.96 -19.69 -2.03
N ILE A 76 1.63 -18.79 -2.98
CA ILE A 76 1.83 -19.06 -4.42
C ILE A 76 3.32 -19.02 -4.79
N THR A 77 4.08 -18.07 -4.27
CA THR A 77 5.51 -17.93 -4.62
C THR A 77 6.35 -19.07 -4.05
N LYS A 78 6.02 -19.58 -2.86
CA LYS A 78 6.69 -20.73 -2.21
C LYS A 78 6.25 -22.09 -2.80
N ASN A 79 5.16 -22.19 -3.54
CA ASN A 79 4.66 -23.47 -4.05
C ASN A 79 5.50 -23.97 -5.23
N LYS A 80 6.24 -25.06 -5.03
CA LYS A 80 7.15 -25.65 -6.02
C LYS A 80 6.45 -26.26 -7.24
N LYS A 81 5.14 -26.52 -7.18
CA LYS A 81 4.35 -27.13 -8.26
C LYS A 81 3.73 -26.10 -9.19
N ILE A 82 3.88 -24.80 -8.90
CA ILE A 82 3.42 -23.71 -9.76
C ILE A 82 4.61 -23.21 -10.58
N ASP A 83 4.38 -23.03 -11.87
CA ASP A 83 5.37 -22.54 -12.83
C ASP A 83 5.93 -21.17 -12.43
N GLU A 84 7.25 -20.99 -12.58
CA GLU A 84 7.93 -19.73 -12.24
C GLU A 84 7.40 -18.54 -13.05
N ILE A 85 7.06 -18.74 -14.31
CA ILE A 85 6.47 -17.68 -15.17
C ILE A 85 5.20 -17.12 -14.54
N ARG A 86 4.35 -17.98 -13.97
CA ARG A 86 3.11 -17.57 -13.30
C ARG A 86 3.34 -16.84 -11.98
N LYS A 87 4.54 -16.98 -11.38
CA LYS A 87 4.89 -16.35 -10.10
C LYS A 87 5.52 -14.97 -10.26
N VAL A 88 6.04 -14.61 -11.44
CA VAL A 88 6.84 -13.38 -11.63
C VAL A 88 6.11 -12.16 -11.08
N ARG A 89 4.89 -11.91 -11.53
CA ARG A 89 4.09 -10.75 -11.08
C ARG A 89 3.76 -10.80 -9.58
N TYR A 90 3.51 -12.00 -9.04
CA TYR A 90 3.20 -12.16 -7.62
C TYR A 90 4.42 -11.93 -6.71
N LYS A 91 5.62 -12.26 -7.19
CA LYS A 91 6.88 -11.91 -6.51
C LYS A 91 7.08 -10.39 -6.48
N ASP A 92 6.81 -9.69 -7.59
CA ASP A 92 6.89 -8.24 -7.66
C ASP A 92 5.88 -7.58 -6.70
N GLN A 93 4.62 -8.02 -6.74
CA GLN A 93 3.57 -7.52 -5.83
C GLN A 93 3.92 -7.80 -4.36
N LEU A 94 4.46 -8.98 -4.04
CA LEU A 94 4.90 -9.31 -2.68
C LEU A 94 6.01 -8.38 -2.20
N ASN A 95 6.98 -8.09 -3.06
CA ASN A 95 8.06 -7.16 -2.73
C ASN A 95 7.52 -5.75 -2.48
N LYS A 96 6.62 -5.25 -3.34
CA LYS A 96 5.99 -3.94 -3.18
C LYS A 96 5.20 -3.82 -1.88
N LEU A 97 4.35 -4.81 -1.58
CA LEU A 97 3.55 -4.82 -0.36
C LEU A 97 4.41 -4.95 0.91
N ASN A 98 5.47 -5.75 0.87
CA ASN A 98 6.37 -5.87 2.02
C ASN A 98 7.01 -4.54 2.41
N ASN A 99 7.18 -3.61 1.48
CA ASN A 99 7.73 -2.28 1.76
C ASN A 99 6.77 -1.39 2.59
N SER A 100 5.46 -1.66 2.55
CA SER A 100 4.42 -0.88 3.23
C SER A 100 3.76 -1.58 4.41
N LEU A 101 4.10 -2.84 4.69
CA LEU A 101 3.52 -3.56 5.83
C LEU A 101 4.03 -3.02 7.16
N VAL A 102 3.11 -2.94 8.11
CA VAL A 102 3.42 -2.56 9.51
C VAL A 102 4.47 -3.50 10.11
N GLY A 103 5.54 -2.92 10.64
CA GLY A 103 6.67 -3.62 11.24
C GLY A 103 7.83 -3.85 10.28
N ASN A 104 7.68 -3.57 9.01
CA ASN A 104 8.76 -3.64 8.03
C ASN A 104 9.48 -2.29 7.89
N THR A 105 10.72 -2.35 7.43
CA THR A 105 11.50 -1.15 7.14
C THR A 105 11.09 -0.60 5.76
N MET A 106 10.73 0.68 5.73
CA MET A 106 10.45 1.38 4.47
C MET A 106 11.74 1.51 3.67
N PRO A 107 11.72 1.27 2.35
CA PRO A 107 12.90 1.47 1.50
C PRO A 107 13.25 2.96 1.41
N ASP A 108 14.54 3.23 1.18
CA ASP A 108 14.99 4.58 0.85
C ASP A 108 14.35 5.03 -0.48
N PHE A 109 13.98 6.29 -0.56
CA PHE A 109 13.54 6.93 -1.79
C PHE A 109 14.12 8.35 -1.88
N SER A 110 14.16 8.89 -3.08
CA SER A 110 14.61 10.26 -3.34
C SER A 110 13.46 11.12 -3.85
N TYR A 111 13.51 12.39 -3.56
CA TYR A 111 12.57 13.40 -4.05
C TYR A 111 13.29 14.73 -4.33
N ILE A 112 12.71 15.54 -5.19
CA ILE A 112 13.17 16.90 -5.46
C ILE A 112 12.50 17.84 -4.45
N ASP A 113 13.29 18.53 -3.66
CA ASP A 113 12.79 19.41 -2.60
C ASP A 113 12.33 20.78 -3.11
N ARG A 114 11.99 21.69 -2.16
CA ARG A 114 11.57 23.08 -2.46
C ARG A 114 12.61 23.90 -3.21
N ASN A 115 13.89 23.55 -3.12
CA ASN A 115 15.00 24.26 -3.75
C ASN A 115 15.36 23.67 -5.12
N GLY A 116 14.69 22.59 -5.55
CA GLY A 116 15.01 21.84 -6.75
C GLY A 116 16.17 20.87 -6.57
N GLU A 117 16.56 20.56 -5.33
CA GLU A 117 17.65 19.64 -5.01
C GLU A 117 17.12 18.23 -4.79
N THR A 118 17.84 17.23 -5.31
CA THR A 118 17.51 15.82 -5.05
C THR A 118 17.93 15.42 -3.65
N ILE A 119 16.95 15.10 -2.81
CA ILE A 119 17.13 14.71 -1.41
C ILE A 119 16.77 13.23 -1.25
N VAL A 120 17.62 12.48 -0.54
CA VAL A 120 17.29 11.13 -0.07
C VAL A 120 16.45 11.25 1.20
N PHE A 121 15.32 10.54 1.25
CA PHE A 121 14.47 10.49 2.45
C PHE A 121 15.28 10.08 3.68
N LYS A 122 15.30 10.93 4.68
CA LYS A 122 15.88 10.64 6.00
C LYS A 122 15.03 11.31 7.08
N PRO A 123 14.28 10.54 7.87
CA PRO A 123 13.56 11.10 9.00
C PRO A 123 14.56 11.62 10.06
N THR A 124 14.25 12.77 10.64
CA THR A 124 15.05 13.40 11.69
C THR A 124 14.36 13.40 13.04
N ALA A 125 13.03 13.25 13.06
CA ALA A 125 12.23 13.11 14.26
C ALA A 125 12.01 11.64 14.65
N GLY A 126 11.46 11.40 15.85
CA GLY A 126 11.11 10.04 16.30
C GLY A 126 9.97 9.39 15.51
N PHE A 127 9.11 10.21 14.89
CA PHE A 127 8.01 9.77 14.03
C PHE A 127 8.00 10.57 12.74
N SER A 128 7.57 9.93 11.67
CA SER A 128 7.34 10.59 10.38
C SER A 128 5.95 10.27 9.86
N ILE A 129 5.26 11.28 9.36
CA ILE A 129 4.06 11.13 8.54
C ILE A 129 4.51 11.32 7.11
N ILE A 130 4.22 10.36 6.24
CA ILE A 130 4.54 10.43 4.83
C ILE A 130 3.24 10.27 4.05
N GLU A 131 2.88 11.28 3.30
CA GLU A 131 1.74 11.27 2.39
C GLU A 131 2.23 11.35 0.95
N PHE A 132 1.78 10.42 0.13
CA PHE A 132 1.95 10.46 -1.31
C PHE A 132 0.64 10.98 -1.91
N GLY A 133 0.66 12.19 -2.43
CA GLY A 133 -0.53 12.86 -2.95
C GLY A 133 -0.33 13.38 -4.36
N HIS A 134 -1.43 13.57 -5.10
CA HIS A 134 -1.41 14.15 -6.43
C HIS A 134 -2.33 15.38 -6.48
N PRO A 135 -1.95 16.46 -7.17
CA PRO A 135 -2.74 17.71 -7.20
C PRO A 135 -4.14 17.55 -7.79
N ASP A 136 -4.33 16.59 -8.70
CA ASP A 136 -5.65 16.32 -9.30
C ASP A 136 -6.51 15.35 -8.48
N CYS A 137 -6.00 14.82 -7.38
CA CYS A 137 -6.68 13.89 -6.50
C CYS A 137 -7.50 14.66 -5.45
N THR A 138 -8.82 14.58 -5.51
CA THR A 138 -9.71 15.26 -4.55
C THR A 138 -9.51 14.78 -3.12
N ASP A 139 -9.35 13.48 -2.92
CA ASP A 139 -9.14 12.89 -1.58
C ASP A 139 -7.80 13.33 -0.99
N CYS A 140 -6.75 13.46 -1.82
CA CYS A 140 -5.46 13.96 -1.40
C CYS A 140 -5.53 15.44 -0.95
N LYS A 141 -6.32 16.27 -1.66
CA LYS A 141 -6.56 17.67 -1.25
C LYS A 141 -7.28 17.74 0.10
N ILE A 142 -8.28 16.89 0.31
CA ILE A 142 -9.01 16.81 1.57
C ILE A 142 -8.08 16.35 2.71
N SER A 143 -7.28 15.31 2.47
CA SER A 143 -6.30 14.80 3.44
C SER A 143 -5.29 15.89 3.82
N LYS A 144 -4.72 16.59 2.82
CA LYS A 144 -3.81 17.72 3.03
C LYS A 144 -4.44 18.80 3.93
N ILE A 145 -5.68 19.22 3.64
CA ILE A 145 -6.40 20.23 4.43
C ILE A 145 -6.58 19.75 5.88
N HIS A 146 -6.94 18.48 6.08
CA HIS A 146 -7.09 17.92 7.42
C HIS A 146 -5.78 17.93 8.18
N LEU A 147 -4.67 17.54 7.56
CA LEU A 147 -3.34 17.55 8.18
C LEU A 147 -2.87 18.98 8.51
N GLU A 148 -3.13 19.95 7.62
CA GLU A 148 -2.80 21.36 7.84
C GLU A 148 -3.60 21.98 9.00
N SER A 149 -4.86 21.60 9.12
CA SER A 149 -5.77 22.15 10.13
C SER A 149 -5.69 21.45 11.48
N ASP A 150 -4.99 20.31 11.58
CA ASP A 150 -4.85 19.58 12.84
C ASP A 150 -3.85 20.27 13.79
N VAL A 151 -4.40 20.86 14.85
CA VAL A 151 -3.64 21.63 15.85
C VAL A 151 -2.61 20.76 16.59
N VAL A 152 -2.92 19.48 16.83
CA VAL A 152 -2.02 18.56 17.54
C VAL A 152 -0.85 18.19 16.66
N ILE A 153 -1.12 17.79 15.40
CA ILE A 153 -0.07 17.47 14.43
C ILE A 153 0.81 18.69 14.19
N GLY A 154 0.21 19.86 13.92
CA GLY A 154 0.96 21.11 13.70
C GLY A 154 1.88 21.46 14.88
N ARG A 155 1.43 21.31 16.12
CA ARG A 155 2.26 21.50 17.30
C ARG A 155 3.42 20.51 17.36
N LEU A 156 3.17 19.23 17.13
CA LEU A 156 4.21 18.19 17.18
C LEU A 156 5.27 18.36 16.10
N ILE A 157 4.89 18.85 14.92
CA ILE A 157 5.82 19.21 13.85
C ILE A 157 6.69 20.39 14.29
N ASN A 158 6.10 21.45 14.84
CA ASN A 158 6.84 22.64 15.31
C ASN A 158 7.76 22.32 16.49
N GLU A 159 7.43 21.34 17.33
CA GLU A 159 8.27 20.85 18.41
C GLU A 159 9.38 19.87 17.94
N GLY A 160 9.43 19.54 16.65
CA GLY A 160 10.40 18.60 16.06
C GLY A 160 10.19 17.14 16.51
N LYS A 161 8.99 16.78 16.96
CA LYS A 161 8.63 15.41 17.38
C LYS A 161 8.14 14.55 16.21
N ILE A 162 7.58 15.20 15.20
CA ILE A 162 7.11 14.57 13.97
C ILE A 162 7.72 15.28 12.77
N ASP A 163 8.25 14.52 11.83
CA ASP A 163 8.54 14.99 10.47
C ASP A 163 7.31 14.77 9.58
N MET A 164 6.83 15.82 8.90
CA MET A 164 5.79 15.69 7.89
C MET A 164 6.40 15.76 6.50
N PHE A 165 6.24 14.68 5.73
CA PHE A 165 6.64 14.59 4.33
C PHE A 165 5.39 14.53 3.46
N TYR A 166 5.32 15.38 2.45
CA TYR A 166 4.31 15.30 1.41
C TYR A 166 5.00 15.18 0.07
N ILE A 167 4.84 14.03 -0.58
CA ILE A 167 5.54 13.69 -1.83
C ILE A 167 4.54 13.58 -2.96
N ILE A 168 4.79 14.28 -4.04
CA ILE A 168 3.98 14.24 -5.26
C ILE A 168 4.70 13.31 -6.24
N PRO A 169 4.17 12.09 -6.50
CA PRO A 169 4.76 11.19 -7.47
C PRO A 169 4.50 11.65 -8.90
N ASP A 170 5.37 11.21 -9.82
CA ASP A 170 5.23 11.40 -11.27
C ASP A 170 5.07 12.87 -11.70
N MET A 171 5.73 13.82 -11.00
CA MET A 171 5.68 15.24 -11.33
C MET A 171 7.07 15.73 -11.73
N ASP A 172 7.16 16.42 -12.85
CA ASP A 172 8.40 17.05 -13.24
C ASP A 172 8.75 18.30 -12.38
N ASN A 173 10.02 18.70 -12.45
CA ASN A 173 10.53 19.76 -11.59
C ASN A 173 9.91 21.15 -11.89
N GLU A 174 9.52 21.44 -13.13
CA GLU A 174 8.92 22.72 -13.52
C GLU A 174 7.52 22.87 -12.91
N ASP A 175 6.68 21.85 -13.08
CA ASP A 175 5.33 21.83 -12.51
C ASP A 175 5.38 21.85 -10.99
N TRP A 176 6.31 21.12 -10.38
CA TRP A 176 6.53 21.12 -8.94
C TRP A 176 6.89 22.51 -8.41
N GLN A 177 7.84 23.22 -9.01
CA GLN A 177 8.26 24.55 -8.56
C GLN A 177 7.11 25.57 -8.60
N ASN A 178 6.17 25.43 -9.51
CA ASN A 178 4.98 26.28 -9.57
C ASN A 178 4.00 26.02 -8.41
N MET A 179 4.03 24.85 -7.81
CA MET A 179 3.08 24.42 -6.77
C MET A 179 3.65 24.45 -5.35
N VAL A 180 4.97 24.51 -5.20
CA VAL A 180 5.64 24.36 -3.90
C VAL A 180 5.17 25.36 -2.84
N ALA A 181 4.74 26.55 -3.26
CA ALA A 181 4.25 27.60 -2.37
C ALA A 181 2.90 27.25 -1.68
N ASP A 182 2.14 26.30 -2.24
CA ASP A 182 0.84 25.90 -1.71
C ASP A 182 0.94 24.96 -0.49
N TYR A 183 2.16 24.63 -0.06
CA TYR A 183 2.40 23.73 1.05
C TYR A 183 3.02 24.44 2.26
N PRO A 184 2.68 24.03 3.50
CA PRO A 184 3.24 24.63 4.71
C PRO A 184 4.77 24.60 4.71
N VAL A 185 5.38 25.70 5.17
CA VAL A 185 6.84 25.87 5.15
C VAL A 185 7.59 24.92 6.09
N ASN A 186 6.91 24.43 7.12
CA ASN A 186 7.43 23.47 8.10
C ASN A 186 7.26 22.01 7.67
N TRP A 187 6.67 21.75 6.50
CA TRP A 187 6.59 20.43 5.90
C TRP A 187 7.79 20.19 4.98
N LYS A 188 8.29 18.97 4.98
CA LYS A 188 9.25 18.47 3.99
C LYS A 188 8.45 18.01 2.77
N VAL A 189 8.45 18.82 1.73
CA VAL A 189 7.63 18.57 0.54
C VAL A 189 8.50 18.44 -0.68
N GLY A 190 8.08 17.64 -1.63
CA GLY A 190 8.80 17.46 -2.88
C GLY A 190 8.06 16.62 -3.90
N ALA A 191 8.69 16.52 -5.07
CA ALA A 191 8.24 15.67 -6.16
C ALA A 191 9.19 14.48 -6.35
N SER A 192 8.67 13.34 -6.78
CA SER A 192 9.47 12.20 -7.22
C SER A 192 9.13 11.84 -8.66
N GLU A 193 10.17 11.52 -9.44
CA GLU A 193 10.04 10.96 -10.79
C GLU A 193 9.64 9.49 -10.74
#